data_4f0a9acd35487801bac4e73a5ce9e742
#
_entry.id   4f0a9acd35487801bac4e73a5ce9e742
#
_cell.length_a   1.000
_cell.length_b   1.000
_cell.length_c   1.000
_cell.angle_alpha   90.00
_cell.angle_beta   90.00
_cell.angle_gamma   90.00
#
_symmetry.space_group_name_H-M   'P 1'
#
loop_
_entity.id
_entity.type
_entity.pdbx_description
1 polymer ?
#
loop_
_entity_poly.entity_id
_entity_poly.type
_entity_poly.pdbx_seq_one_letter_code
_entity_poly.pdbx_strand_id
1 'polypeptide(L)'
;MARVRTRVIDKPRYNQVVKDYTVDAKQLIGRAANLVRNTVVQSINQGAKSGVVYEKYNPRRTHRSSAAGEPPATDTGYLVSNIFTNIDADGLGASVESRADYSSFLEFGTSKMAARPFMQPALEENKPKIRRLATQMVKAK
;
A
#
# COMPACT_ATOMS: atom_id res chain seq x y z
N MET A 1 -36.64 35.81 -14.60
CA MET A 1 -35.46 34.97 -14.22
C MET A 1 -35.01 34.19 -15.44
N ALA A 2 -33.78 34.35 -15.86
CA ALA A 2 -33.21 33.56 -16.91
C ALA A 2 -32.83 32.15 -16.35
N ARG A 3 -33.48 31.11 -16.86
CA ARG A 3 -33.08 29.72 -16.56
C ARG A 3 -31.95 29.32 -17.52
N VAL A 4 -30.77 29.15 -17.00
CA VAL A 4 -29.67 28.52 -17.75
C VAL A 4 -29.98 27.00 -17.80
N ARG A 5 -30.29 26.48 -18.98
CA ARG A 5 -30.41 25.04 -19.20
C ARG A 5 -29.08 24.56 -19.80
N THR A 6 -28.33 23.82 -19.03
CA THR A 6 -27.16 23.12 -19.56
C THR A 6 -27.64 21.83 -20.25
N ARG A 7 -27.44 21.73 -21.54
CA ARG A 7 -27.75 20.53 -22.31
C ARG A 7 -26.47 19.73 -22.46
N VAL A 8 -26.37 18.60 -21.76
CA VAL A 8 -25.30 17.63 -22.03
C VAL A 8 -25.66 16.95 -23.37
N ILE A 9 -24.90 17.25 -24.41
CA ILE A 9 -25.01 16.56 -25.69
C ILE A 9 -24.16 15.31 -25.57
N ASP A 10 -24.82 14.16 -25.49
CA ASP A 10 -24.19 12.84 -25.49
C ASP A 10 -23.59 12.59 -26.88
N LYS A 11 -22.29 12.86 -27.04
CA LYS A 11 -21.55 12.57 -28.25
C LYS A 11 -20.85 11.22 -28.10
N PRO A 12 -20.92 10.33 -29.10
CA PRO A 12 -20.24 9.02 -29.04
C PRO A 12 -18.77 9.12 -28.64
N ARG A 13 -18.10 10.19 -29.04
CA ARG A 13 -16.69 10.47 -28.69
C ARG A 13 -16.50 10.76 -27.18
N TYR A 14 -17.45 11.46 -26.55
CA TYR A 14 -17.39 11.72 -25.12
C TYR A 14 -17.46 10.42 -24.31
N ASN A 15 -18.39 9.54 -24.64
CA ASN A 15 -18.53 8.25 -23.98
C ASN A 15 -17.28 7.37 -24.16
N GLN A 16 -16.65 7.42 -25.33
CA GLN A 16 -15.40 6.70 -25.57
C GLN A 16 -14.27 7.23 -24.70
N VAL A 17 -14.10 8.56 -24.65
CA VAL A 17 -13.09 9.20 -23.80
C VAL A 17 -13.30 8.85 -22.32
N VAL A 18 -14.53 8.90 -21.81
CA VAL A 18 -14.84 8.52 -20.43
C VAL A 18 -14.48 7.06 -20.15
N LYS A 19 -14.79 6.15 -21.08
CA LYS A 19 -14.43 4.73 -20.95
C LYS A 19 -12.91 4.55 -20.90
N ASP A 20 -12.18 5.19 -21.79
CA ASP A 20 -10.72 5.08 -21.83
C ASP A 20 -10.06 5.56 -20.55
N TYR A 21 -10.50 6.72 -20.01
CA TYR A 21 -10.00 7.22 -18.73
C TYR A 21 -10.37 6.31 -17.55
N THR A 22 -11.53 5.69 -17.58
CA THR A 22 -11.96 4.76 -16.53
C THR A 22 -11.08 3.51 -16.53
N VAL A 23 -10.76 2.96 -17.68
CA VAL A 23 -9.85 1.80 -17.82
C VAL A 23 -8.47 2.16 -17.30
N ASP A 24 -7.93 3.30 -17.69
CA ASP A 24 -6.61 3.77 -17.25
C ASP A 24 -6.57 4.01 -15.72
N ALA A 25 -7.63 4.59 -15.17
CA ALA A 25 -7.76 4.80 -13.73
C ALA A 25 -7.74 3.48 -12.94
N LYS A 26 -8.46 2.46 -13.41
CA LYS A 26 -8.45 1.12 -12.80
C LYS A 26 -7.06 0.49 -12.83
N GLN A 27 -6.35 0.62 -13.95
CA GLN A 27 -4.97 0.13 -14.06
C GLN A 27 -4.01 0.88 -13.13
N LEU A 28 -4.17 2.19 -13.03
CA LEU A 28 -3.37 3.01 -12.11
C LEU A 28 -3.57 2.58 -10.66
N ILE A 29 -4.81 2.39 -10.24
CA ILE A 29 -5.15 1.98 -8.88
C ILE A 29 -4.55 0.61 -8.55
N GLY A 30 -4.64 -0.35 -9.46
CA GLY A 30 -4.01 -1.66 -9.30
C GLY A 30 -2.49 -1.57 -9.16
N ARG A 31 -1.85 -0.76 -9.99
CA ARG A 31 -0.39 -0.51 -9.89
C ARG A 31 -0.01 0.18 -8.59
N ALA A 32 -0.76 1.19 -8.18
CA ALA A 32 -0.53 1.92 -6.93
C ALA A 32 -0.61 0.99 -5.71
N ALA A 33 -1.65 0.17 -5.63
CA ALA A 33 -1.81 -0.79 -4.56
C ALA A 33 -0.64 -1.81 -4.50
N ASN A 34 -0.22 -2.32 -5.65
CA ASN A 34 0.92 -3.23 -5.73
C ASN A 34 2.25 -2.56 -5.34
N LEU A 35 2.46 -1.29 -5.70
CA LEU A 35 3.64 -0.53 -5.27
C LEU A 35 3.71 -0.43 -3.75
N VAL A 36 2.61 -0.03 -3.11
CA VAL A 36 2.54 0.06 -1.65
C VAL A 36 2.77 -1.30 -1.00
N ARG A 37 2.07 -2.34 -1.45
CA ARG A 37 2.26 -3.70 -0.94
C ARG A 37 3.71 -4.17 -1.06
N ASN A 38 4.33 -3.98 -2.21
CA ASN A 38 5.71 -4.38 -2.44
C ASN A 38 6.67 -3.63 -1.51
N THR A 39 6.47 -2.35 -1.30
CA THR A 39 7.27 -1.55 -0.36
C THR A 39 7.10 -2.05 1.08
N VAL A 40 5.88 -2.39 1.50
CA VAL A 40 5.62 -3.02 2.81
C VAL A 40 6.41 -4.32 2.95
N VAL A 41 6.28 -5.22 2.00
CA VAL A 41 6.98 -6.52 2.02
C VAL A 41 8.51 -6.35 2.03
N GLN A 42 9.03 -5.45 1.22
CA GLN A 42 10.46 -5.15 1.19
C GLN A 42 10.96 -4.57 2.50
N SER A 43 10.21 -3.66 3.12
CA SER A 43 10.60 -3.06 4.40
C SER A 43 10.68 -4.10 5.52
N ILE A 44 9.75 -5.07 5.53
CA ILE A 44 9.77 -6.17 6.51
C ILE A 44 10.96 -7.12 6.24
N ASN A 45 11.21 -7.47 4.99
CA ASN A 45 12.26 -8.43 4.63
C ASN A 45 13.67 -7.84 4.65
N GLN A 46 13.84 -6.61 4.18
CA GLN A 46 15.14 -6.00 3.89
C GLN A 46 15.40 -4.71 4.68
N GLY A 47 14.42 -4.21 5.41
CA GLY A 47 14.56 -2.99 6.20
C GLY A 47 15.59 -3.15 7.33
N ALA A 48 16.05 -2.03 7.88
CA ALA A 48 17.00 -2.02 8.99
C ALA A 48 16.52 -2.86 10.18
N LYS A 49 17.41 -3.63 10.77
CA LYS A 49 17.20 -4.49 11.93
C LYS A 49 18.37 -4.30 12.89
N SER A 50 18.22 -3.38 13.83
CA SER A 50 19.27 -3.04 14.79
C SER A 50 18.93 -3.41 16.24
N GLY A 51 17.84 -4.15 16.44
CA GLY A 51 17.40 -4.61 17.75
C GLY A 51 18.21 -5.76 18.30
N VAL A 52 17.70 -6.37 19.37
CA VAL A 52 18.37 -7.44 20.11
C VAL A 52 18.44 -8.72 19.25
N VAL A 53 19.54 -9.44 19.37
CA VAL A 53 19.71 -10.76 18.77
C VAL A 53 19.22 -11.83 19.75
N TYR A 54 18.34 -12.69 19.29
CA TYR A 54 17.81 -13.82 20.04
C TYR A 54 18.29 -15.14 19.45
N GLU A 55 18.67 -16.08 20.31
CA GLU A 55 18.87 -17.46 19.89
C GLU A 55 17.55 -18.23 19.98
N LYS A 56 17.18 -18.93 18.91
CA LYS A 56 16.03 -19.81 18.84
C LYS A 56 16.52 -21.26 18.70
N TYR A 57 15.88 -22.19 19.39
CA TYR A 57 16.38 -23.55 19.54
C TYR A 57 15.61 -24.62 18.76
N ASN A 58 14.50 -24.24 18.11
CA ASN A 58 13.73 -25.24 17.36
C ASN A 58 13.20 -24.68 16.03
N PRO A 59 13.96 -24.80 14.95
CA PRO A 59 15.36 -25.18 14.80
C PRO A 59 16.31 -24.12 15.39
N ARG A 60 17.54 -24.52 15.73
CA ARG A 60 18.51 -23.58 16.28
C ARG A 60 18.91 -22.54 15.23
N ARG A 61 18.67 -21.30 15.54
CA ARG A 61 18.98 -20.15 14.67
C ARG A 61 19.09 -18.86 15.48
N THR A 62 19.79 -17.89 14.95
CA THR A 62 19.78 -16.54 15.50
C THR A 62 18.74 -15.68 14.76
N HIS A 63 18.04 -14.85 15.50
CA HIS A 63 17.09 -13.86 14.97
C HIS A 63 17.41 -12.49 15.55
N ARG A 64 17.63 -11.50 14.67
CA ARG A 64 17.77 -10.11 15.07
C ARG A 64 16.44 -9.40 14.93
N SER A 65 15.94 -8.87 16.04
CA SER A 65 14.72 -8.07 16.03
C SER A 65 14.96 -6.66 15.44
N SER A 66 13.89 -5.99 15.06
CA SER A 66 13.93 -4.55 14.76
C SER A 66 14.00 -3.75 16.05
N ALA A 67 14.54 -2.53 16.00
CA ALA A 67 14.46 -1.55 17.05
C ALA A 67 13.19 -0.69 16.93
N ALA A 68 12.95 0.17 17.91
CA ALA A 68 11.84 1.13 17.86
C ALA A 68 11.94 2.03 16.62
N GLY A 69 10.84 2.21 15.92
CA GLY A 69 10.77 3.01 14.69
C GLY A 69 11.26 2.30 13.41
N GLU A 70 11.94 1.18 13.52
CA GLU A 70 12.32 0.36 12.37
C GLU A 70 11.16 -0.55 11.93
N PRO A 71 11.07 -0.94 10.64
CA PRO A 71 10.10 -1.93 10.20
C PRO A 71 10.25 -3.25 10.96
N PRO A 72 9.16 -4.00 11.17
CA PRO A 72 9.23 -5.30 11.85
C PRO A 72 10.21 -6.24 11.18
N ALA A 73 10.91 -7.06 11.97
CA ALA A 73 11.76 -8.12 11.45
C ALA A 73 10.92 -9.35 11.11
N THR A 74 11.13 -9.91 9.92
CA THR A 74 10.54 -11.21 9.59
C THR A 74 11.26 -12.33 10.34
N ASP A 75 10.49 -13.25 10.87
CA ASP A 75 11.00 -14.43 11.55
C ASP A 75 10.51 -15.71 10.84
N THR A 76 9.22 -15.94 10.85
CA THR A 76 8.56 -17.10 10.22
C THR A 76 7.99 -16.78 8.84
N GLY A 77 7.99 -15.51 8.43
CA GLY A 77 7.30 -15.06 7.24
C GLY A 77 5.79 -14.85 7.39
N TYR A 78 5.24 -15.11 8.58
CA TYR A 78 3.79 -15.00 8.82
C TYR A 78 3.26 -13.59 8.55
N LEU A 79 3.93 -12.54 9.02
CA LEU A 79 3.51 -11.17 8.77
C LEU A 79 3.50 -10.86 7.27
N VAL A 80 4.56 -11.19 6.56
CA VAL A 80 4.69 -10.95 5.11
C VAL A 80 3.63 -11.70 4.31
N SER A 81 3.36 -12.95 4.66
CA SER A 81 2.34 -13.77 3.98
C SER A 81 0.91 -13.28 4.23
N ASN A 82 0.71 -12.44 5.23
CA ASN A 82 -0.58 -11.84 5.57
C ASN A 82 -0.76 -10.39 5.09
N ILE A 83 0.07 -9.92 4.16
CA ILE A 83 -0.12 -8.62 3.51
C ILE A 83 -0.89 -8.82 2.20
N PHE A 84 -2.08 -8.26 2.14
CA PHE A 84 -3.01 -8.40 1.01
C PHE A 84 -3.33 -7.06 0.37
N THR A 85 -3.62 -7.13 -0.92
CA THR A 85 -4.19 -6.02 -1.69
C THR A 85 -5.65 -6.34 -1.98
N ASN A 86 -6.55 -5.44 -1.64
CA ASN A 86 -7.97 -5.53 -1.99
C ASN A 86 -8.29 -4.42 -2.98
N ILE A 87 -8.94 -4.77 -4.09
CA ILE A 87 -9.43 -3.84 -5.09
C ILE A 87 -10.94 -3.79 -4.97
N ASP A 88 -11.52 -2.59 -4.94
CA ASP A 88 -12.95 -2.40 -4.86
C ASP A 88 -13.66 -3.00 -6.10
N ALA A 89 -14.94 -3.34 -5.94
CA ALA A 89 -15.72 -3.99 -6.99
C ALA A 89 -15.81 -3.15 -8.28
N ASP A 90 -15.80 -1.82 -8.17
CA ASP A 90 -15.79 -0.89 -9.31
C ASP A 90 -14.38 -0.70 -9.91
N GLY A 91 -13.33 -1.16 -9.24
CA GLY A 91 -11.94 -1.00 -9.63
C GLY A 91 -11.38 0.41 -9.43
N LEU A 92 -12.12 1.31 -8.80
CA LEU A 92 -11.77 2.72 -8.59
C LEU A 92 -11.22 3.03 -7.20
N GLY A 93 -11.06 2.01 -6.38
CA GLY A 93 -10.41 2.08 -5.07
C GLY A 93 -9.61 0.82 -4.80
N ALA A 94 -8.64 0.93 -3.94
CA ALA A 94 -7.87 -0.21 -3.45
C ALA A 94 -7.34 0.06 -2.05
N SER A 95 -7.14 -1.01 -1.29
CA SER A 95 -6.48 -0.95 0.01
C SER A 95 -5.40 -2.02 0.11
N VAL A 96 -4.40 -1.75 0.92
CA VAL A 96 -3.41 -2.73 1.35
C VAL A 96 -3.63 -2.98 2.83
N GLU A 97 -3.81 -4.21 3.21
CA GLU A 97 -4.11 -4.61 4.58
C GLU A 97 -3.19 -5.70 5.09
N SER A 98 -2.96 -5.71 6.39
CA SER A 98 -2.35 -6.84 7.09
C SER A 98 -3.43 -7.61 7.86
N ARG A 99 -3.47 -8.92 7.67
CA ARG A 99 -4.38 -9.83 8.38
C ARG A 99 -3.70 -10.57 9.52
N ALA A 100 -2.45 -10.25 9.83
CA ALA A 100 -1.81 -10.77 11.03
C ALA A 100 -2.39 -10.09 12.27
N ASP A 101 -2.78 -10.87 13.26
CA ASP A 101 -3.51 -10.42 14.46
C ASP A 101 -2.76 -9.34 15.25
N TYR A 102 -1.43 -9.39 15.21
CA TYR A 102 -0.55 -8.47 15.95
C TYR A 102 -0.11 -7.23 15.14
N SER A 103 -0.59 -7.07 13.91
CA SER A 103 -0.16 -6.00 13.01
C SER A 103 -0.38 -4.60 13.58
N SER A 104 -1.53 -4.37 14.22
CA SER A 104 -1.86 -3.09 14.84
C SER A 104 -0.91 -2.74 15.98
N PHE A 105 -0.49 -3.73 16.76
CA PHE A 105 0.47 -3.53 17.85
C PHE A 105 1.85 -3.15 17.31
N LEU A 106 2.24 -3.69 16.17
CA LEU A 106 3.49 -3.29 15.51
C LEU A 106 3.39 -1.87 14.95
N GLU A 107 2.32 -1.56 14.23
CA GLU A 107 2.15 -0.25 13.59
C GLU A 107 2.08 0.89 14.59
N PHE A 108 1.29 0.73 15.64
CA PHE A 108 0.99 1.80 16.60
C PHE A 108 1.72 1.66 17.94
N GLY A 109 2.34 0.52 18.20
CA GLY A 109 2.92 0.21 19.50
C GLY A 109 1.88 -0.15 20.55
N THR A 110 2.37 -0.47 21.73
CA THR A 110 1.58 -0.75 22.94
C THR A 110 2.18 -0.02 24.14
N SER A 111 1.55 -0.13 25.31
CA SER A 111 2.11 0.43 26.56
C SER A 111 3.49 -0.16 26.93
N LYS A 112 3.83 -1.33 26.39
CA LYS A 112 5.08 -2.07 26.68
C LYS A 112 6.05 -2.16 25.50
N MET A 113 5.62 -1.75 24.31
CA MET A 113 6.42 -1.86 23.09
C MET A 113 6.28 -0.59 22.25
N ALA A 114 7.41 0.01 21.88
CA ALA A 114 7.42 1.13 20.96
C ALA A 114 6.94 0.70 19.56
N ALA A 115 6.30 1.62 18.83
CA ALA A 115 5.82 1.38 17.48
C ALA A 115 6.94 0.98 16.52
N ARG A 116 6.63 0.08 15.61
CA ARG A 116 7.47 -0.39 14.50
C ARG A 116 6.68 -0.27 13.21
N PRO A 117 6.44 0.95 12.72
CA PRO A 117 5.53 1.18 11.61
C PRO A 117 6.07 0.58 10.31
N PHE A 118 5.20 0.00 9.52
CA PHE A 118 5.52 -0.62 8.23
C PHE A 118 4.49 -0.31 7.14
N MET A 119 3.25 -0.01 7.50
CA MET A 119 2.18 0.33 6.55
C MET A 119 2.21 1.82 6.19
N GLN A 120 2.16 2.69 7.18
CA GLN A 120 2.15 4.14 6.98
C GLN A 120 3.40 4.65 6.26
N PRO A 121 4.64 4.27 6.62
CA PRO A 121 5.83 4.69 5.89
C PRO A 121 5.84 4.24 4.43
N ALA A 122 5.36 3.03 4.14
CA ALA A 122 5.26 2.52 2.77
C ALA A 122 4.27 3.33 1.93
N LEU A 123 3.13 3.71 2.51
CA LEU A 123 2.17 4.59 1.84
C LEU A 123 2.78 5.96 1.55
N GLU A 124 3.39 6.60 2.55
CA GLU A 124 3.99 7.93 2.40
C GLU A 124 5.11 7.95 1.35
N GLU A 125 5.96 6.93 1.34
CA GLU A 125 7.03 6.80 0.34
C GLU A 125 6.48 6.70 -1.10
N ASN A 126 5.35 6.04 -1.29
CA ASN A 126 4.79 5.81 -2.61
C ASN A 126 3.84 6.91 -3.09
N LYS A 127 3.35 7.79 -2.23
CA LYS A 127 2.47 8.91 -2.62
C LYS A 127 3.01 9.75 -3.80
N PRO A 128 4.26 10.23 -3.78
CA PRO A 128 4.78 11.00 -4.92
C PRO A 128 4.92 10.16 -6.19
N LYS A 129 5.27 8.87 -6.08
CA LYS A 129 5.35 7.95 -7.22
C LYS A 129 3.99 7.75 -7.86
N ILE A 130 2.95 7.54 -7.06
CA ILE A 130 1.57 7.36 -7.52
C ILE A 130 1.06 8.64 -8.20
N ARG A 131 1.31 9.82 -7.62
CA ARG A 131 0.95 11.11 -8.23
C ARG A 131 1.62 11.31 -9.58
N ARG A 132 2.90 10.93 -9.70
CA ARG A 132 3.63 11.00 -10.97
C ARG A 132 3.02 10.09 -12.03
N LEU A 133 2.68 8.85 -11.66
CA LEU A 133 2.01 7.91 -12.57
C LEU A 133 0.65 8.45 -13.03
N ALA A 134 -0.13 9.01 -12.12
CA ALA A 134 -1.42 9.65 -12.47
C ALA A 134 -1.24 10.81 -13.43
N THR A 135 -0.26 11.67 -13.19
CA THR A 135 0.05 12.81 -14.07
C THR A 135 0.49 12.35 -15.46
N GLN A 136 1.32 11.30 -15.54
CA GLN A 136 1.76 10.74 -16.81
C GLN A 136 0.59 10.15 -17.60
N MET A 137 -0.31 9.45 -16.92
CA MET A 137 -1.52 8.89 -17.53
C MET A 137 -2.39 9.96 -18.18
N VAL A 138 -2.60 11.09 -17.48
CA VAL A 138 -3.40 12.21 -18.02
C VAL A 138 -2.70 12.88 -19.20
N LYS A 139 -1.38 13.04 -19.15
CA LYS A 139 -0.61 13.70 -20.23
C LYS A 139 -0.48 12.85 -21.50
N ALA A 140 -0.59 11.53 -21.39
CA ALA A 140 -0.48 10.62 -22.52
C ALA A 140 -1.74 10.58 -23.42
N LYS A 141 -2.80 11.29 -23.04
CA LYS A 141 -4.09 11.42 -23.77
C LYS A 141 -4.25 12.81 -24.36
#